data_4f05f69a519137c1a5cfb323ef3299ca
#
_entry.id   4f05f69a519137c1a5cfb323ef3299ca
#
_cell.length_a   1.000
_cell.length_b   1.000
_cell.length_c   1.000
_cell.angle_alpha   90.00
_cell.angle_beta   90.00
_cell.angle_gamma   90.00
#
_symmetry.space_group_name_H-M   'P 1'
#
loop_
_entity.id
_entity.type
_entity.pdbx_description
1 polymer ?
#
loop_
_entity_poly.entity_id
_entity_poly.type
_entity_poly.pdbx_seq_one_letter_code
_entity_poly.pdbx_strand_id
1 'polypeptide(L)'
;MKSEWKEFLRNAGAEFVDDCIDTFGNPERERRIAHTGDLFCDLSHFGIIAAYGEDATEFLQAQFTNDIQQVDETHSQLSALCSPKGRMLCNFRLFRRERTYYLVLPYELLEAVLGRLRMYVLRSKVTLEDASDALMGIGASGNKMIDLLGDIAGNLPGNIDESIEYKDYTIVRVAGTIPRFEIYGLLEAMKKLWQALDVHATPVGASVWELLNIQAGIPVITARTIDTFVPQMANMQLINGVSFTKGCYPGQEIVARMHYLGKLKRRMYRIGFETQEKPEPGTPLVTDTSTESQDIGSILSTQANPDGTFEALAVIQVNDAENSQLKLGDAKGPEVTVLDLPYSFDDQVNT
;
A
#
# COMPACT_ATOMS: atom_id res chain seq x y z
N MET A 1 8.24 -14.71 6.45
CA MET A 1 6.93 -15.41 6.68
C MET A 1 7.13 -16.55 7.66
N LYS A 2 6.26 -16.72 8.65
CA LYS A 2 6.27 -17.81 9.62
C LYS A 2 6.18 -19.18 8.93
N SER A 3 7.06 -20.13 9.29
CA SER A 3 7.17 -21.44 8.62
C SER A 3 5.86 -22.24 8.63
N GLU A 4 5.15 -22.24 9.77
CA GLU A 4 3.87 -22.96 9.91
C GLU A 4 2.74 -22.36 9.05
N TRP A 5 2.76 -21.04 8.82
CA TRP A 5 1.83 -20.36 7.93
C TRP A 5 2.16 -20.69 6.47
N LYS A 6 3.44 -20.66 6.11
CA LYS A 6 3.91 -21.03 4.77
C LYS A 6 3.57 -22.47 4.41
N GLU A 7 3.73 -23.40 5.36
CA GLU A 7 3.35 -24.80 5.15
C GLU A 7 1.83 -24.97 4.97
N PHE A 8 1.03 -24.27 5.80
CA PHE A 8 -0.43 -24.26 5.67
C PHE A 8 -0.85 -23.76 4.28
N LEU A 9 -0.32 -22.63 3.81
CA LEU A 9 -0.63 -22.06 2.49
C LEU A 9 -0.20 -22.99 1.35
N ARG A 10 0.97 -23.62 1.47
CA ARG A 10 1.43 -24.63 0.50
C ARG A 10 0.47 -25.81 0.41
N ASN A 11 -0.03 -26.29 1.53
CA ASN A 11 -1.03 -27.35 1.57
C ASN A 11 -2.41 -26.89 1.02
N ALA A 12 -2.69 -25.58 1.05
CA ALA A 12 -3.85 -24.97 0.40
C ALA A 12 -3.64 -24.71 -1.12
N GLY A 13 -2.50 -25.12 -1.70
CA GLY A 13 -2.22 -25.01 -3.13
C GLY A 13 -1.40 -23.80 -3.55
N ALA A 14 -0.83 -23.04 -2.60
CA ALA A 14 0.00 -21.90 -2.93
C ALA A 14 1.34 -22.27 -3.55
N GLU A 15 1.68 -21.66 -4.66
CA GLU A 15 2.99 -21.69 -5.31
C GLU A 15 3.77 -20.42 -4.94
N PHE A 16 5.05 -20.60 -4.58
CA PHE A 16 5.89 -19.51 -4.04
C PHE A 16 7.04 -19.17 -4.97
N VAL A 17 7.27 -17.86 -5.14
CA VAL A 17 8.48 -17.27 -5.72
C VAL A 17 9.06 -16.31 -4.70
N ASP A 18 10.34 -16.45 -4.34
CA ASP A 18 11.07 -15.60 -3.40
C ASP A 18 10.31 -15.33 -2.08
N ASP A 19 9.73 -16.37 -1.47
CA ASP A 19 8.90 -16.33 -0.25
C ASP A 19 7.56 -15.57 -0.37
N CYS A 20 7.19 -15.09 -1.55
CA CYS A 20 5.86 -14.54 -1.85
C CYS A 20 5.00 -15.56 -2.57
N ILE A 21 3.69 -15.52 -2.35
CA ILE A 21 2.76 -16.35 -3.14
C ILE A 21 2.61 -15.73 -4.53
N ASP A 22 3.02 -16.48 -5.54
CA ASP A 22 2.86 -16.10 -6.94
C ASP A 22 1.44 -16.43 -7.44
N THR A 23 0.96 -17.66 -7.18
CA THR A 23 -0.34 -18.15 -7.69
C THR A 23 -0.87 -19.31 -6.84
N PHE A 24 -2.14 -19.63 -7.04
CA PHE A 24 -2.80 -20.88 -6.64
C PHE A 24 -3.09 -21.78 -7.87
N GLY A 25 -2.17 -21.77 -8.84
CA GLY A 25 -2.16 -22.66 -10.01
C GLY A 25 -2.77 -22.10 -11.29
N ASN A 26 -3.42 -20.90 -11.25
CA ASN A 26 -3.96 -20.29 -12.46
C ASN A 26 -3.91 -18.76 -12.41
N PRO A 27 -2.75 -18.15 -12.71
CA PRO A 27 -2.55 -16.69 -12.60
C PRO A 27 -3.51 -15.88 -13.50
N GLU A 28 -3.87 -16.38 -14.68
CA GLU A 28 -4.82 -15.67 -15.56
C GLU A 28 -6.23 -15.64 -14.96
N ARG A 29 -6.71 -16.75 -14.41
CA ARG A 29 -8.00 -16.82 -13.74
C ARG A 29 -8.01 -15.91 -12.51
N GLU A 30 -6.95 -15.92 -11.72
CA GLU A 30 -6.80 -15.10 -10.53
C GLU A 30 -6.87 -13.60 -10.87
N ARG A 31 -6.21 -13.15 -11.93
CA ARG A 31 -6.31 -11.77 -12.42
C ARG A 31 -7.72 -11.42 -12.90
N ARG A 32 -8.42 -12.33 -13.57
CA ARG A 32 -9.82 -12.09 -14.02
C ARG A 32 -10.76 -11.88 -12.84
N ILE A 33 -10.59 -12.60 -11.76
CA ILE A 33 -11.41 -12.49 -10.56
C ILE A 33 -11.22 -11.13 -9.88
N ALA A 34 -10.06 -10.47 -10.01
CA ALA A 34 -9.81 -9.14 -9.46
C ALA A 34 -10.88 -8.11 -9.85
N HIS A 35 -11.46 -8.23 -11.03
CA HIS A 35 -12.44 -7.26 -11.55
C HIS A 35 -13.89 -7.60 -11.24
N THR A 36 -14.22 -8.84 -10.96
CA THR A 36 -15.63 -9.29 -10.97
C THR A 36 -16.02 -10.23 -9.84
N GLY A 37 -15.04 -10.73 -9.09
CA GLY A 37 -15.27 -11.81 -8.14
C GLY A 37 -14.96 -11.47 -6.70
N ASP A 38 -15.23 -12.45 -5.87
CA ASP A 38 -14.86 -12.46 -4.46
C ASP A 38 -13.54 -13.21 -4.33
N LEU A 39 -12.54 -12.56 -3.76
CA LEU A 39 -11.19 -13.07 -3.63
C LEU A 39 -10.59 -12.82 -2.25
N PHE A 40 -9.56 -13.58 -1.92
CA PHE A 40 -8.73 -13.34 -0.75
C PHE A 40 -7.27 -13.71 -1.05
N CYS A 41 -6.35 -13.06 -0.33
CA CYS A 41 -4.92 -13.11 -0.60
C CYS A 41 -4.13 -13.11 0.71
N ASP A 42 -3.05 -13.88 0.78
CA ASP A 42 -2.05 -13.71 1.82
C ASP A 42 -1.29 -12.39 1.65
N LEU A 43 -1.09 -11.68 2.74
CA LEU A 43 -0.40 -10.39 2.76
C LEU A 43 1.05 -10.47 3.26
N SER A 44 1.67 -11.65 3.29
CA SER A 44 3.04 -11.80 3.81
C SER A 44 4.14 -11.17 2.93
N HIS A 45 3.79 -10.66 1.74
CA HIS A 45 4.66 -9.77 0.98
C HIS A 45 4.82 -8.39 1.63
N PHE A 46 3.97 -8.06 2.61
CA PHE A 46 4.20 -6.98 3.57
C PHE A 46 4.79 -7.55 4.87
N GLY A 47 5.67 -6.76 5.48
CA GLY A 47 6.17 -7.00 6.83
C GLY A 47 5.41 -6.15 7.84
N ILE A 48 5.50 -6.53 9.10
CA ILE A 48 4.80 -5.87 10.19
C ILE A 48 5.79 -5.44 11.26
N ILE A 49 5.85 -4.14 11.58
CA ILE A 49 6.60 -3.64 12.74
C ILE A 49 5.60 -3.39 13.86
N ALA A 50 5.85 -3.98 15.04
CA ALA A 50 5.13 -3.66 16.27
C ALA A 50 5.86 -2.55 17.03
N ALA A 51 5.10 -1.57 17.52
CA ALA A 51 5.57 -0.47 18.35
C ALA A 51 4.70 -0.33 19.59
N TYR A 52 5.28 -0.49 20.76
CA TYR A 52 4.56 -0.42 22.04
C TYR A 52 5.42 0.16 23.16
N GLY A 53 4.79 0.57 24.26
CA GLY A 53 5.42 1.21 25.42
C GLY A 53 4.73 2.50 25.79
N GLU A 54 5.11 3.09 26.94
CA GLU A 54 4.47 4.29 27.49
C GLU A 54 4.55 5.49 26.53
N ASP A 55 5.68 5.61 25.81
CA ASP A 55 5.96 6.74 24.93
C ASP A 55 5.71 6.40 23.43
N ALA A 56 5.07 5.26 23.10
CA ALA A 56 4.94 4.80 21.72
C ALA A 56 4.20 5.82 20.85
N THR A 57 3.08 6.37 21.31
CA THR A 57 2.30 7.36 20.56
C THR A 57 3.12 8.63 20.28
N GLU A 58 3.79 9.18 21.29
CA GLU A 58 4.59 10.40 21.14
C GLU A 58 5.80 10.15 20.22
N PHE A 59 6.47 9.01 20.37
CA PHE A 59 7.58 8.62 19.52
C PHE A 59 7.16 8.53 18.05
N LEU A 60 6.10 7.78 17.75
CA LEU A 60 5.62 7.61 16.37
C LEU A 60 5.09 8.92 15.80
N GLN A 61 4.43 9.76 16.63
CA GLN A 61 3.98 11.10 16.25
C GLN A 61 5.13 11.97 15.75
N ALA A 62 6.31 11.85 16.34
CA ALA A 62 7.49 12.59 15.92
C ALA A 62 8.22 12.02 14.70
N GLN A 63 7.82 10.86 14.17
CA GLN A 63 8.50 10.20 13.05
C GLN A 63 7.74 10.26 11.73
N PHE A 64 6.40 10.31 11.74
CA PHE A 64 5.56 10.04 10.57
C PHE A 64 4.78 11.24 10.09
N THR A 65 4.34 11.18 8.84
CA THR A 65 3.65 12.29 8.15
C THR A 65 2.22 12.53 8.62
N ASN A 66 1.56 11.51 9.20
CA ASN A 66 0.17 11.60 9.60
C ASN A 66 0.01 11.66 11.13
N ASP A 67 -1.16 12.06 11.60
CA ASP A 67 -1.44 12.28 13.03
C ASP A 67 -1.73 10.95 13.74
N ILE A 68 -0.74 10.42 14.45
CA ILE A 68 -0.82 9.14 15.17
C ILE A 68 -1.86 9.16 16.29
N GLN A 69 -2.20 10.34 16.82
CA GLN A 69 -3.22 10.49 17.87
C GLN A 69 -4.63 10.15 17.38
N GLN A 70 -4.85 10.09 16.07
CA GLN A 70 -6.11 9.69 15.47
C GLN A 70 -6.23 8.15 15.32
N VAL A 71 -5.16 7.39 15.61
CA VAL A 71 -5.16 5.93 15.49
C VAL A 71 -5.53 5.31 16.83
N ASP A 72 -6.66 4.62 16.85
CA ASP A 72 -7.14 3.84 17.97
C ASP A 72 -7.62 2.43 17.52
N GLU A 73 -8.37 1.74 18.32
CA GLU A 73 -8.91 0.41 18.01
C GLU A 73 -9.97 0.45 16.90
N THR A 74 -10.50 1.64 16.57
CA THR A 74 -11.58 1.85 15.58
C THR A 74 -11.11 2.58 14.31
N HIS A 75 -9.90 3.14 14.32
CA HIS A 75 -9.35 3.91 13.20
C HIS A 75 -7.91 3.53 12.92
N SER A 76 -7.68 3.14 11.69
CA SER A 76 -6.35 2.98 11.09
C SER A 76 -6.02 4.18 10.21
N GLN A 77 -4.82 4.26 9.69
CA GLN A 77 -4.45 5.30 8.73
C GLN A 77 -3.31 4.86 7.81
N LEU A 78 -3.21 5.52 6.65
CA LEU A 78 -1.99 5.55 5.86
C LEU A 78 -1.04 6.62 6.42
N SER A 79 0.25 6.37 6.36
CA SER A 79 1.28 7.33 6.76
C SER A 79 2.58 7.04 6.00
N ALA A 80 3.57 7.94 6.15
CA ALA A 80 4.89 7.73 5.58
C ALA A 80 6.01 8.13 6.55
N LEU A 81 7.15 7.48 6.41
CA LEU A 81 8.42 7.88 7.00
C LEU A 81 9.21 8.64 5.94
N CYS A 82 9.64 9.86 6.24
CA CYS A 82 10.39 10.69 5.32
C CYS A 82 11.86 10.86 5.74
N SER A 83 12.70 11.12 4.75
CA SER A 83 14.04 11.66 4.95
C SER A 83 13.97 13.13 5.34
N PRO A 84 15.06 13.73 5.87
CA PRO A 84 15.11 15.18 6.12
C PRO A 84 14.85 16.04 4.89
N LYS A 85 14.96 15.49 3.68
CA LYS A 85 14.63 16.14 2.41
C LYS A 85 13.14 16.07 2.06
N GLY A 86 12.29 15.56 2.96
CA GLY A 86 10.86 15.40 2.75
C GLY A 86 10.47 14.30 1.77
N ARG A 87 11.39 13.41 1.39
CA ARG A 87 11.12 12.30 0.48
C ARG A 87 10.80 11.04 1.26
N MET A 88 9.85 10.25 0.77
CA MET A 88 9.43 9.02 1.42
C MET A 88 10.52 7.95 1.38
N LEU A 89 10.83 7.39 2.54
CA LEU A 89 11.65 6.20 2.70
C LEU A 89 10.79 4.94 2.68
N CYS A 90 9.58 5.04 3.17
CA CYS A 90 8.50 4.08 3.01
C CYS A 90 7.15 4.77 3.25
N ASN A 91 6.09 4.16 2.79
CA ASN A 91 4.74 4.42 3.26
C ASN A 91 4.15 3.10 3.78
N PHE A 92 3.17 3.20 4.63
CA PHE A 92 2.63 2.05 5.36
C PHE A 92 1.22 2.33 5.83
N ARG A 93 0.47 1.24 6.11
CA ARG A 93 -0.74 1.30 6.91
C ARG A 93 -0.39 1.16 8.37
N LEU A 94 -1.01 1.98 9.22
CA LEU A 94 -0.88 1.93 10.66
C LEU A 94 -2.25 1.61 11.27
N PHE A 95 -2.31 0.58 12.10
CA PHE A 95 -3.47 0.27 12.93
C PHE A 95 -3.03 -0.01 14.36
N ARG A 96 -3.99 0.02 15.28
CA ARG A 96 -3.74 -0.28 16.69
C ARG A 96 -4.56 -1.50 17.11
N ARG A 97 -3.94 -2.39 17.87
CA ARG A 97 -4.59 -3.49 18.52
C ARG A 97 -4.16 -3.52 19.98
N GLU A 98 -5.11 -3.50 20.89
CA GLU A 98 -4.83 -3.35 22.33
C GLU A 98 -4.02 -2.05 22.56
N ARG A 99 -2.77 -2.14 23.00
CA ARG A 99 -1.86 -0.99 23.22
C ARG A 99 -0.68 -0.96 22.28
N THR A 100 -0.70 -1.78 21.24
CA THR A 100 0.38 -1.92 20.28
C THR A 100 -0.03 -1.32 18.93
N TYR A 101 0.84 -0.49 18.39
CA TYR A 101 0.74 -0.02 17.01
C TYR A 101 1.43 -1.00 16.07
N TYR A 102 0.80 -1.26 14.94
CA TYR A 102 1.33 -2.15 13.90
C TYR A 102 1.46 -1.37 12.59
N LEU A 103 2.68 -1.32 12.06
CA LEU A 103 3.00 -0.72 10.77
C LEU A 103 3.12 -1.82 9.74
N VAL A 104 2.30 -1.79 8.72
CA VAL A 104 2.32 -2.75 7.59
C VAL A 104 2.96 -2.07 6.41
N LEU A 105 4.13 -2.56 5.96
CA LEU A 105 4.97 -1.97 4.91
C LEU A 105 5.57 -3.07 4.03
N PRO A 106 6.08 -2.77 2.81
CA PRO A 106 6.75 -3.76 1.99
C PRO A 106 7.85 -4.51 2.75
N TYR A 107 7.82 -5.85 2.71
CA TYR A 107 8.73 -6.68 3.50
C TYR A 107 10.20 -6.36 3.23
N GLU A 108 10.54 -6.04 1.98
CA GLU A 108 11.90 -5.67 1.58
C GLU A 108 12.46 -4.42 2.29
N LEU A 109 11.57 -3.54 2.81
CA LEU A 109 11.95 -2.34 3.54
C LEU A 109 11.94 -2.50 5.06
N LEU A 110 11.41 -3.62 5.58
CA LEU A 110 11.16 -3.81 7.00
C LEU A 110 12.42 -3.63 7.84
N GLU A 111 13.50 -4.33 7.52
CA GLU A 111 14.74 -4.27 8.30
C GLU A 111 15.34 -2.86 8.31
N ALA A 112 15.40 -2.21 7.15
CA ALA A 112 15.92 -0.86 7.01
C ALA A 112 15.10 0.17 7.80
N VAL A 113 13.77 0.09 7.73
CA VAL A 113 12.85 0.97 8.46
C VAL A 113 12.92 0.73 9.95
N LEU A 114 12.90 -0.53 10.39
CA LEU A 114 13.00 -0.91 11.81
C LEU A 114 14.33 -0.46 12.40
N GLY A 115 15.44 -0.70 11.70
CA GLY A 115 16.77 -0.25 12.10
C GLY A 115 16.86 1.27 12.22
N ARG A 116 16.27 1.99 11.26
CA ARG A 116 16.22 3.45 11.29
C ARG A 116 15.39 3.98 12.47
N LEU A 117 14.20 3.45 12.70
CA LEU A 117 13.36 3.89 13.82
C LEU A 117 14.07 3.65 15.18
N ARG A 118 14.72 2.49 15.34
CA ARG A 118 15.49 2.16 16.55
C ARG A 118 16.60 3.17 16.88
N MET A 119 17.24 3.78 15.88
CA MET A 119 18.25 4.83 16.11
C MET A 119 17.70 6.07 16.79
N TYR A 120 16.38 6.34 16.68
CA TYR A 120 15.74 7.52 17.27
C TYR A 120 15.04 7.23 18.61
N VAL A 121 14.97 5.99 19.06
CA VAL A 121 14.33 5.62 20.34
C VAL A 121 14.99 6.32 21.53
N LEU A 122 16.32 6.42 21.54
CA LEU A 122 17.12 7.12 22.54
C LEU A 122 16.68 6.84 23.99
N ARG A 123 15.92 7.79 24.60
CA ARG A 123 15.41 7.72 25.97
C ARG A 123 13.92 7.40 26.06
N SER A 124 13.23 7.32 24.94
CA SER A 124 11.78 7.01 24.92
C SER A 124 11.52 5.58 25.36
N LYS A 125 10.51 5.39 26.18
CA LYS A 125 10.05 4.07 26.64
C LYS A 125 9.19 3.43 25.55
N VAL A 126 9.81 3.08 24.42
CA VAL A 126 9.20 2.41 23.28
C VAL A 126 10.02 1.19 22.88
N THR A 127 9.35 0.10 22.59
CA THR A 127 9.90 -1.11 21.99
C THR A 127 9.44 -1.22 20.55
N LEU A 128 10.38 -1.53 19.66
CA LEU A 128 10.14 -1.72 18.23
C LEU A 128 10.67 -3.10 17.84
N GLU A 129 9.81 -3.93 17.25
CA GLU A 129 10.22 -5.28 16.85
C GLU A 129 9.53 -5.71 15.55
N ASP A 130 10.14 -6.68 14.85
CA ASP A 130 9.51 -7.37 13.72
C ASP A 130 8.42 -8.30 14.26
N ALA A 131 7.18 -8.02 13.90
CA ALA A 131 6.00 -8.79 14.28
C ALA A 131 5.44 -9.63 13.12
N SER A 132 6.18 -9.76 11.99
CA SER A 132 5.71 -10.48 10.79
C SER A 132 5.41 -11.96 11.05
N ASP A 133 6.04 -12.56 12.06
CA ASP A 133 5.76 -13.93 12.50
C ASP A 133 4.72 -14.00 13.64
N ALA A 134 4.35 -12.88 14.23
CA ALA A 134 3.36 -12.81 15.31
C ALA A 134 1.94 -12.64 14.77
N LEU A 135 1.76 -11.82 13.75
CA LEU A 135 0.48 -11.59 13.10
C LEU A 135 0.53 -12.01 11.63
N MET A 136 -0.46 -12.79 11.20
CA MET A 136 -0.70 -13.11 9.79
C MET A 136 -1.65 -12.08 9.20
N GLY A 137 -1.47 -11.74 7.93
CA GLY A 137 -2.35 -10.84 7.18
C GLY A 137 -3.10 -11.56 6.07
N ILE A 138 -4.39 -11.29 5.93
CA ILE A 138 -5.22 -11.70 4.78
C ILE A 138 -5.90 -10.47 4.22
N GLY A 139 -5.76 -10.25 2.91
CA GLY A 139 -6.57 -9.31 2.15
C GLY A 139 -7.84 -10.00 1.64
N ALA A 140 -8.99 -9.36 1.73
CA ALA A 140 -10.25 -9.86 1.19
C ALA A 140 -10.93 -8.79 0.36
N SER A 141 -11.45 -9.13 -0.82
CA SER A 141 -12.09 -8.19 -1.73
C SER A 141 -13.28 -8.84 -2.44
N GLY A 142 -14.36 -8.08 -2.56
CA GLY A 142 -15.58 -8.53 -3.26
C GLY A 142 -16.86 -8.10 -2.55
N ASN A 143 -17.97 -8.14 -3.27
CA ASN A 143 -19.26 -7.72 -2.72
C ASN A 143 -19.79 -8.68 -1.66
N LYS A 144 -19.55 -9.99 -1.81
CA LYS A 144 -19.95 -11.00 -0.80
C LYS A 144 -19.06 -10.98 0.44
N MET A 145 -17.91 -10.33 0.40
CA MET A 145 -17.03 -10.22 1.57
C MET A 145 -17.69 -9.49 2.73
N ILE A 146 -18.61 -8.55 2.45
CA ILE A 146 -19.38 -7.86 3.50
C ILE A 146 -20.22 -8.87 4.29
N ASP A 147 -20.97 -9.71 3.60
CA ASP A 147 -21.85 -10.69 4.25
C ASP A 147 -21.01 -11.78 4.95
N LEU A 148 -20.01 -12.32 4.24
CA LEU A 148 -19.18 -13.41 4.75
C LEU A 148 -18.36 -13.01 5.99
N LEU A 149 -17.70 -11.86 5.96
CA LEU A 149 -16.97 -11.35 7.11
C LEU A 149 -17.92 -10.85 8.20
N GLY A 150 -19.11 -10.35 7.83
CA GLY A 150 -20.18 -9.98 8.76
C GLY A 150 -20.72 -11.18 9.55
N ASP A 151 -20.91 -12.33 8.91
CA ASP A 151 -21.29 -13.58 9.56
C ASP A 151 -20.21 -14.08 10.55
N ILE A 152 -18.93 -13.81 10.26
CA ILE A 152 -17.81 -14.21 11.11
C ILE A 152 -17.64 -13.26 12.31
N ALA A 153 -17.65 -11.93 12.05
CA ALA A 153 -17.28 -10.90 13.02
C ALA A 153 -18.46 -10.10 13.60
N GLY A 154 -19.66 -10.26 13.06
CA GLY A 154 -20.86 -9.53 13.44
C GLY A 154 -20.93 -8.15 12.79
N ASN A 155 -20.18 -7.19 13.27
CA ASN A 155 -20.06 -5.86 12.64
C ASN A 155 -18.80 -5.76 11.81
N LEU A 156 -18.85 -4.91 10.78
CA LEU A 156 -17.67 -4.58 9.96
C LEU A 156 -17.44 -3.06 9.94
N PRO A 157 -16.19 -2.63 9.68
CA PRO A 157 -15.90 -1.21 9.45
C PRO A 157 -16.69 -0.70 8.23
N GLY A 158 -17.41 0.41 8.42
CA GLY A 158 -18.30 0.99 7.39
C GLY A 158 -17.57 1.88 6.40
N ASN A 159 -16.57 2.64 6.87
CA ASN A 159 -15.82 3.62 6.08
C ASN A 159 -14.36 3.19 5.88
N ILE A 160 -13.73 3.74 4.84
CA ILE A 160 -12.29 3.55 4.60
C ILE A 160 -11.52 4.02 5.84
N ASP A 161 -10.46 3.29 6.18
CA ASP A 161 -9.59 3.46 7.34
C ASP A 161 -10.25 3.16 8.71
N GLU A 162 -11.55 2.91 8.79
CA GLU A 162 -12.13 2.33 10.00
C GLU A 162 -11.60 0.91 10.23
N SER A 163 -11.48 0.56 11.50
CA SER A 163 -11.07 -0.78 11.95
C SER A 163 -11.97 -1.28 13.06
N ILE A 164 -12.03 -2.59 13.22
CA ILE A 164 -12.63 -3.25 14.37
C ILE A 164 -11.69 -4.32 14.90
N GLU A 165 -11.69 -4.46 16.21
CA GLU A 165 -11.08 -5.61 16.86
C GLU A 165 -12.17 -6.63 17.20
N TYR A 166 -12.03 -7.86 16.72
CA TYR A 166 -12.93 -8.95 17.01
C TYR A 166 -12.16 -10.22 17.38
N LYS A 167 -12.20 -10.60 18.65
CA LYS A 167 -11.44 -11.75 19.16
C LYS A 167 -9.96 -11.66 18.80
N ASP A 168 -9.49 -12.60 17.98
CA ASP A 168 -8.11 -12.72 17.55
C ASP A 168 -7.80 -11.99 16.22
N TYR A 169 -8.75 -11.20 15.69
CA TYR A 169 -8.59 -10.44 14.44
C TYR A 169 -8.68 -8.94 14.67
N THR A 170 -7.98 -8.19 13.85
CA THR A 170 -8.27 -6.79 13.53
C THR A 170 -8.66 -6.72 12.08
N ILE A 171 -9.83 -6.18 11.78
CA ILE A 171 -10.34 -6.01 10.41
C ILE A 171 -10.31 -4.52 10.09
N VAL A 172 -9.62 -4.16 9.02
CA VAL A 172 -9.48 -2.79 8.54
C VAL A 172 -10.16 -2.68 7.18
N ARG A 173 -11.02 -1.68 7.00
CA ARG A 173 -11.57 -1.36 5.69
C ARG A 173 -10.59 -0.51 4.90
N VAL A 174 -10.24 -0.95 3.70
CA VAL A 174 -9.27 -0.25 2.85
C VAL A 174 -9.92 0.26 1.55
N ALA A 175 -9.30 1.26 0.94
CA ALA A 175 -9.81 1.84 -0.30
C ALA A 175 -9.84 0.81 -1.44
N GLY A 176 -10.86 0.92 -2.29
CA GLY A 176 -11.05 0.09 -3.47
C GLY A 176 -12.31 0.47 -4.22
N THR A 177 -12.41 0.10 -5.49
CA THR A 177 -13.63 0.26 -6.32
C THR A 177 -14.74 -0.69 -5.90
N ILE A 178 -14.39 -1.79 -5.24
CA ILE A 178 -15.28 -2.76 -4.59
C ILE A 178 -14.87 -2.87 -3.11
N PRO A 179 -15.74 -3.42 -2.23
CA PRO A 179 -15.39 -3.58 -0.82
C PRO A 179 -14.09 -4.36 -0.62
N ARG A 180 -13.15 -3.79 0.15
CA ARG A 180 -11.86 -4.41 0.46
C ARG A 180 -11.56 -4.30 1.95
N PHE A 181 -10.95 -5.36 2.48
CA PHE A 181 -10.58 -5.47 3.88
C PHE A 181 -9.17 -6.06 4.01
N GLU A 182 -8.41 -5.56 4.96
CA GLU A 182 -7.19 -6.19 5.44
C GLU A 182 -7.47 -6.74 6.83
N ILE A 183 -7.16 -8.02 7.06
CA ILE A 183 -7.45 -8.71 8.30
C ILE A 183 -6.12 -9.22 8.87
N TYR A 184 -5.85 -8.86 10.10
CA TYR A 184 -4.63 -9.23 10.80
C TYR A 184 -4.96 -9.99 12.06
N GLY A 185 -4.29 -11.13 12.31
CA GLY A 185 -4.61 -11.95 13.46
C GLY A 185 -3.59 -13.04 13.77
N LEU A 186 -3.83 -13.74 14.87
CA LEU A 186 -2.99 -14.85 15.31
C LEU A 186 -3.10 -16.05 14.37
N LEU A 187 -2.02 -16.82 14.24
CA LEU A 187 -1.89 -17.92 13.29
C LEU A 187 -3.10 -18.84 13.22
N GLU A 188 -3.55 -19.37 14.36
CA GLU A 188 -4.64 -20.37 14.37
C GLU A 188 -6.00 -19.75 14.03
N ALA A 189 -6.21 -18.49 14.37
CA ALA A 189 -7.40 -17.75 13.96
C ALA A 189 -7.39 -17.50 12.44
N MET A 190 -6.24 -17.13 11.89
CA MET A 190 -6.10 -16.86 10.46
C MET A 190 -6.19 -18.11 9.61
N LYS A 191 -5.72 -19.28 10.08
CA LYS A 191 -5.97 -20.57 9.42
C LYS A 191 -7.47 -20.87 9.30
N LYS A 192 -8.22 -20.66 10.38
CA LYS A 192 -9.69 -20.86 10.39
C LYS A 192 -10.39 -19.87 9.45
N LEU A 193 -9.98 -18.61 9.47
CA LEU A 193 -10.51 -17.59 8.56
C LEU A 193 -10.24 -17.98 7.11
N TRP A 194 -9.00 -18.37 6.79
CA TRP A 194 -8.62 -18.84 5.44
C TRP A 194 -9.55 -19.96 4.95
N GLN A 195 -9.74 -21.00 5.78
CA GLN A 195 -10.61 -22.12 5.46
C GLN A 195 -12.07 -21.72 5.23
N ALA A 196 -12.55 -20.74 6.00
CA ALA A 196 -13.92 -20.23 5.84
C ALA A 196 -14.06 -19.41 4.53
N LEU A 197 -13.06 -18.61 4.18
CA LEU A 197 -13.03 -17.83 2.94
C LEU A 197 -12.93 -18.73 1.70
N ASP A 198 -12.14 -19.80 1.76
CA ASP A 198 -11.87 -20.72 0.63
C ASP A 198 -13.13 -21.49 0.16
N VAL A 199 -14.16 -21.55 0.98
CA VAL A 199 -15.47 -22.14 0.60
C VAL A 199 -16.24 -21.23 -0.36
N HIS A 200 -16.06 -19.91 -0.28
CA HIS A 200 -16.93 -18.91 -0.93
C HIS A 200 -16.21 -17.95 -1.85
N ALA A 201 -14.90 -17.88 -1.76
CA ALA A 201 -14.05 -16.94 -2.51
C ALA A 201 -12.83 -17.65 -3.10
N THR A 202 -12.12 -16.99 -3.98
CA THR A 202 -10.96 -17.56 -4.67
C THR A 202 -9.67 -17.05 -4.02
N PRO A 203 -8.75 -17.93 -3.57
CA PRO A 203 -7.42 -17.54 -3.18
C PRO A 203 -6.64 -17.05 -4.41
N VAL A 204 -5.86 -15.98 -4.24
CA VAL A 204 -5.08 -15.36 -5.31
C VAL A 204 -3.67 -15.00 -4.84
N GLY A 205 -2.73 -14.90 -5.77
CA GLY A 205 -1.36 -14.47 -5.52
C GLY A 205 -1.26 -12.97 -5.17
N ALA A 206 -0.10 -12.58 -4.62
CA ALA A 206 0.19 -11.21 -4.17
C ALA A 206 0.02 -10.17 -5.29
N SER A 207 0.37 -10.53 -6.53
CA SER A 207 0.26 -9.65 -7.70
C SER A 207 -1.16 -9.14 -7.95
N VAL A 208 -2.19 -9.93 -7.60
CA VAL A 208 -3.60 -9.52 -7.72
C VAL A 208 -3.95 -8.47 -6.67
N TRP A 209 -3.48 -8.62 -5.43
CA TRP A 209 -3.68 -7.60 -4.39
C TRP A 209 -2.99 -6.28 -4.72
N GLU A 210 -1.78 -6.35 -5.27
CA GLU A 210 -1.04 -5.19 -5.75
C GLU A 210 -1.76 -4.50 -6.93
N LEU A 211 -2.36 -5.25 -7.87
CA LEU A 211 -3.21 -4.68 -8.91
C LEU A 211 -4.40 -3.90 -8.32
N LEU A 212 -5.06 -4.45 -7.32
CA LEU A 212 -6.13 -3.75 -6.61
C LEU A 212 -5.65 -2.48 -5.89
N ASN A 213 -4.41 -2.44 -5.38
CA ASN A 213 -3.81 -1.23 -4.82
C ASN A 213 -3.55 -0.17 -5.90
N ILE A 214 -3.06 -0.59 -7.08
CA ILE A 214 -2.89 0.30 -8.24
C ILE A 214 -4.23 0.92 -8.64
N GLN A 215 -5.27 0.11 -8.75
CA GLN A 215 -6.61 0.55 -9.13
C GLN A 215 -7.26 1.45 -8.07
N ALA A 216 -6.92 1.25 -6.80
CA ALA A 216 -7.34 2.13 -5.70
C ALA A 216 -6.50 3.41 -5.59
N GLY A 217 -5.45 3.57 -6.40
CA GLY A 217 -4.56 4.73 -6.33
C GLY A 217 -3.72 4.78 -5.04
N ILE A 218 -3.43 3.63 -4.43
CA ILE A 218 -2.61 3.52 -3.22
C ILE A 218 -1.15 3.31 -3.63
N PRO A 219 -0.25 4.29 -3.37
CA PRO A 219 1.16 4.13 -3.67
C PRO A 219 1.81 3.08 -2.79
N VAL A 220 2.84 2.42 -3.30
CA VAL A 220 3.73 1.55 -2.54
C VAL A 220 5.17 1.94 -2.85
N ILE A 221 5.91 2.44 -1.86
CA ILE A 221 7.33 2.72 -1.98
C ILE A 221 8.11 1.42 -1.84
N THR A 222 8.94 1.12 -2.82
CA THR A 222 9.79 -0.07 -2.89
C THR A 222 11.27 0.30 -2.74
N ALA A 223 12.14 -0.67 -2.63
CA ALA A 223 13.60 -0.43 -2.57
C ALA A 223 14.13 0.36 -3.78
N ARG A 224 13.47 0.25 -4.94
CA ARG A 224 13.84 0.97 -6.17
C ARG A 224 13.37 2.43 -6.19
N THR A 225 12.38 2.78 -5.36
CA THR A 225 11.76 4.13 -5.34
C THR A 225 11.96 4.87 -4.02
N ILE A 226 12.72 4.27 -3.09
CA ILE A 226 13.09 4.89 -1.80
C ILE A 226 13.78 6.24 -2.03
N ASP A 227 13.46 7.25 -1.20
CA ASP A 227 14.00 8.63 -1.24
C ASP A 227 13.84 9.34 -2.61
N THR A 228 12.84 8.95 -3.41
CA THR A 228 12.59 9.53 -4.73
C THR A 228 11.49 10.59 -4.69
N PHE A 229 10.37 10.30 -4.04
CA PHE A 229 9.16 11.12 -4.11
C PHE A 229 8.80 11.75 -2.75
N VAL A 230 8.38 13.01 -2.77
CA VAL A 230 7.70 13.60 -1.60
C VAL A 230 6.26 13.06 -1.53
N PRO A 231 5.63 13.04 -0.35
CA PRO A 231 4.27 12.48 -0.18
C PRO A 231 3.23 13.00 -1.17
N GLN A 232 3.26 14.31 -1.47
CA GLN A 232 2.30 14.90 -2.40
C GLN A 232 2.49 14.45 -3.86
N MET A 233 3.71 14.09 -4.27
CA MET A 233 3.93 13.54 -5.60
C MET A 233 3.27 12.16 -5.76
N ALA A 234 3.11 11.42 -4.67
CA ALA A 234 2.42 10.13 -4.63
C ALA A 234 0.97 10.26 -4.14
N ASN A 235 0.39 11.45 -4.18
CA ASN A 235 -1.00 11.75 -3.80
C ASN A 235 -1.37 11.38 -2.35
N MET A 236 -0.40 11.21 -1.44
CA MET A 236 -0.66 10.78 -0.06
C MET A 236 -1.65 11.70 0.67
N GLN A 237 -1.66 13.01 0.37
CA GLN A 237 -2.61 13.95 0.96
C GLN A 237 -4.06 13.75 0.46
N LEU A 238 -4.26 13.16 -0.72
CA LEU A 238 -5.59 12.87 -1.28
C LEU A 238 -6.21 11.59 -0.71
N ILE A 239 -5.38 10.76 -0.10
CA ILE A 239 -5.77 9.48 0.53
C ILE A 239 -5.53 9.50 2.04
N ASN A 240 -5.60 10.68 2.66
CA ASN A 240 -5.45 10.89 4.10
C ASN A 240 -4.13 10.33 4.69
N GLY A 241 -3.03 10.32 3.91
CA GLY A 241 -1.72 9.83 4.36
C GLY A 241 -0.80 10.91 4.97
N VAL A 242 -1.24 12.17 5.01
CA VAL A 242 -0.48 13.33 5.53
C VAL A 242 -1.38 14.23 6.34
N SER A 243 -0.95 14.60 7.54
CA SER A 243 -1.55 15.69 8.33
C SER A 243 -0.69 16.95 8.21
N PHE A 244 -1.34 18.09 7.90
CA PHE A 244 -0.69 19.41 7.85
C PHE A 244 -0.86 20.19 9.14
N THR A 245 -1.62 19.67 10.10
CA THR A 245 -1.94 20.34 11.38
C THR A 245 -1.24 19.69 12.57
N LYS A 246 -0.66 18.50 12.41
CA LYS A 246 0.08 17.81 13.47
C LYS A 246 1.43 18.46 13.80
N GLY A 247 2.07 18.01 14.89
CA GLY A 247 3.42 18.42 15.30
C GLY A 247 4.54 18.02 14.34
N CYS A 248 5.79 18.35 14.67
CA CYS A 248 6.95 18.18 13.79
C CYS A 248 7.32 16.73 13.54
N TYR A 249 7.83 16.47 12.32
CA TYR A 249 8.42 15.19 11.90
C TYR A 249 9.55 15.43 10.87
N PRO A 250 10.46 14.47 10.61
CA PRO A 250 11.54 14.64 9.65
C PRO A 250 11.04 14.99 8.24
N GLY A 251 11.56 16.06 7.66
CA GLY A 251 11.20 16.52 6.31
C GLY A 251 9.91 17.33 6.21
N GLN A 252 9.22 17.60 7.32
CA GLN A 252 7.95 18.35 7.35
C GLN A 252 8.07 19.73 6.68
N GLU A 253 9.18 20.43 6.81
CA GLU A 253 9.36 21.76 6.20
C GLU A 253 9.15 21.72 4.68
N ILE A 254 9.73 20.72 4.00
CA ILE A 254 9.58 20.54 2.56
C ILE A 254 8.15 20.15 2.20
N VAL A 255 7.56 19.22 2.95
CA VAL A 255 6.18 18.75 2.75
C VAL A 255 5.18 19.90 2.97
N ALA A 256 5.28 20.64 4.05
CA ALA A 256 4.41 21.77 4.35
C ALA A 256 4.60 22.94 3.34
N ARG A 257 5.84 23.25 2.99
CA ARG A 257 6.12 24.28 1.99
C ARG A 257 5.50 23.95 0.62
N MET A 258 5.54 22.69 0.22
CA MET A 258 4.89 22.22 -1.02
C MET A 258 3.38 22.41 -0.97
N HIS A 259 2.76 22.18 0.18
CA HIS A 259 1.32 22.33 0.39
C HIS A 259 0.88 23.81 0.35
N TYR A 260 1.54 24.69 1.12
CA TYR A 260 1.08 26.07 1.30
C TYR A 260 1.59 27.05 0.24
N LEU A 261 2.75 26.82 -0.33
CA LEU A 261 3.44 27.78 -1.20
C LEU A 261 3.81 27.23 -2.58
N GLY A 262 3.68 25.90 -2.79
CA GLY A 262 4.13 25.24 -4.00
C GLY A 262 3.01 24.97 -5.00
N LYS A 263 3.34 25.06 -6.32
CA LYS A 263 2.57 24.37 -7.35
C LYS A 263 3.18 23.00 -7.55
N LEU A 264 2.39 21.96 -7.33
CA LEU A 264 2.83 20.60 -7.55
C LEU A 264 3.07 20.38 -9.05
N LYS A 265 4.34 20.22 -9.42
CA LYS A 265 4.74 20.01 -10.83
C LYS A 265 4.65 18.58 -11.29
N ARG A 266 4.66 17.62 -10.35
CA ARG A 266 4.56 16.17 -10.60
C ARG A 266 3.50 15.60 -9.67
N ARG A 267 2.67 14.68 -10.23
CA ARG A 267 1.63 13.95 -9.48
C ARG A 267 1.64 12.49 -9.88
N MET A 268 1.09 11.66 -9.03
CA MET A 268 0.86 10.27 -9.35
C MET A 268 -0.41 10.13 -10.19
N TYR A 269 -0.28 9.42 -11.29
CA TYR A 269 -1.35 9.03 -12.19
C TYR A 269 -1.45 7.52 -12.25
N ARG A 270 -2.64 7.00 -12.50
CA ARG A 270 -2.84 5.62 -12.94
C ARG A 270 -2.69 5.59 -14.44
N ILE A 271 -1.91 4.65 -14.97
CA ILE A 271 -1.60 4.53 -16.39
C ILE A 271 -1.79 3.10 -16.87
N GLY A 272 -2.11 2.95 -18.16
CA GLY A 272 -2.23 1.66 -18.85
C GLY A 272 -1.33 1.62 -20.09
N PHE A 273 -0.78 0.45 -20.40
CA PHE A 273 0.06 0.23 -21.59
C PHE A 273 0.17 -1.25 -21.93
N GLU A 274 0.64 -1.53 -23.16
CA GLU A 274 0.91 -2.89 -23.64
C GLU A 274 2.41 -3.10 -23.78
N THR A 275 2.93 -4.18 -23.21
CA THR A 275 4.32 -4.59 -23.35
C THR A 275 4.46 -6.10 -23.11
N GLN A 276 5.56 -6.70 -23.57
CA GLN A 276 5.82 -8.13 -23.36
C GLN A 276 6.36 -8.44 -21.96
N GLU A 277 7.10 -7.51 -21.37
CA GLU A 277 7.74 -7.69 -20.06
C GLU A 277 7.17 -6.68 -19.06
N LYS A 278 7.01 -7.13 -17.81
CA LYS A 278 6.57 -6.27 -16.70
C LYS A 278 7.63 -5.21 -16.43
N PRO A 279 7.32 -3.91 -16.57
CA PRO A 279 8.27 -2.86 -16.21
C PRO A 279 8.49 -2.79 -14.70
N GLU A 280 9.72 -2.55 -14.32
CA GLU A 280 10.11 -2.42 -12.93
C GLU A 280 9.78 -1.01 -12.37
N PRO A 281 9.54 -0.88 -11.05
CA PRO A 281 9.49 0.42 -10.39
C PRO A 281 10.76 1.24 -10.70
N GLY A 282 10.59 2.54 -10.99
CA GLY A 282 11.66 3.43 -11.43
C GLY A 282 11.86 3.49 -12.95
N THR A 283 11.20 2.63 -13.75
CA THR A 283 11.23 2.74 -15.22
C THR A 283 10.76 4.13 -15.64
N PRO A 284 11.55 4.86 -16.47
CA PRO A 284 11.24 6.24 -16.85
C PRO A 284 10.05 6.31 -17.82
N LEU A 285 9.39 7.47 -17.81
CA LEU A 285 8.41 7.89 -18.79
C LEU A 285 8.96 9.10 -19.54
N VAL A 286 8.75 9.13 -20.85
CA VAL A 286 9.21 10.20 -21.77
C VAL A 286 8.06 10.65 -22.67
N THR A 287 8.23 11.76 -23.37
CA THR A 287 7.31 12.15 -24.46
C THR A 287 7.88 11.70 -25.80
N ASP A 288 7.05 11.63 -26.82
CA ASP A 288 7.45 11.32 -28.20
C ASP A 288 8.44 12.36 -28.78
N THR A 289 8.44 13.58 -28.23
CA THR A 289 9.34 14.70 -28.61
C THR A 289 10.57 14.82 -27.72
N SER A 290 10.69 13.97 -26.67
CA SER A 290 11.84 14.03 -25.75
C SER A 290 13.13 13.71 -26.46
N THR A 291 14.12 14.58 -26.33
CA THR A 291 15.52 14.22 -26.59
C THR A 291 15.97 13.27 -25.46
N GLU A 292 16.87 12.34 -25.76
CA GLU A 292 17.28 11.17 -24.94
C GLU A 292 17.54 11.37 -23.44
N SER A 293 17.40 12.59 -22.91
CA SER A 293 17.72 12.95 -21.52
C SER A 293 16.57 13.56 -20.71
N GLN A 294 15.35 13.69 -21.25
CA GLN A 294 14.27 14.37 -20.55
C GLN A 294 13.26 13.37 -19.97
N ASP A 295 13.57 12.86 -18.76
CA ASP A 295 12.68 12.09 -17.92
C ASP A 295 11.55 12.99 -17.39
N ILE A 296 10.31 12.73 -17.81
CA ILE A 296 9.11 13.45 -17.37
C ILE A 296 8.44 12.77 -16.16
N GLY A 297 8.82 11.54 -15.86
CA GLY A 297 8.23 10.77 -14.78
C GLY A 297 8.78 9.36 -14.68
N SER A 298 8.32 8.60 -13.70
CA SER A 298 8.71 7.20 -13.55
C SER A 298 7.61 6.37 -12.88
N ILE A 299 7.63 5.08 -13.19
CA ILE A 299 6.75 4.07 -12.59
C ILE A 299 7.04 3.95 -11.10
N LEU A 300 5.97 3.90 -10.30
CA LEU A 300 5.99 3.62 -8.88
C LEU A 300 5.71 2.13 -8.59
N SER A 301 4.66 1.59 -9.22
CA SER A 301 4.26 0.19 -9.13
C SER A 301 3.57 -0.25 -10.42
N THR A 302 3.66 -1.53 -10.77
CA THR A 302 3.09 -2.09 -12.01
C THR A 302 2.57 -3.50 -11.79
N GLN A 303 1.41 -3.82 -12.38
CA GLN A 303 0.89 -5.19 -12.44
C GLN A 303 0.17 -5.47 -13.75
N ALA A 304 0.14 -6.76 -14.11
CA ALA A 304 -0.55 -7.22 -15.30
C ALA A 304 -2.06 -7.32 -15.10
N ASN A 305 -2.82 -6.90 -16.11
CA ASN A 305 -4.26 -7.11 -16.24
C ASN A 305 -4.59 -8.51 -16.80
N PRO A 306 -5.85 -8.95 -16.68
CA PRO A 306 -6.30 -10.23 -17.25
C PRO A 306 -6.14 -10.36 -18.77
N ASP A 307 -6.17 -9.27 -19.51
CA ASP A 307 -6.07 -9.20 -20.97
C ASP A 307 -4.63 -9.15 -21.48
N GLY A 308 -3.65 -9.18 -20.56
CA GLY A 308 -2.23 -9.12 -20.89
C GLY A 308 -1.67 -7.69 -21.01
N THR A 309 -2.49 -6.67 -20.85
CA THR A 309 -2.03 -5.28 -20.67
C THR A 309 -1.48 -5.09 -19.26
N PHE A 310 -0.85 -3.95 -19.01
CA PHE A 310 -0.36 -3.58 -17.69
C PHE A 310 -1.03 -2.30 -17.19
N GLU A 311 -1.28 -2.26 -15.90
CA GLU A 311 -1.60 -1.04 -15.17
C GLU A 311 -0.47 -0.67 -14.22
N ALA A 312 -0.25 0.63 -14.05
CA ALA A 312 0.76 1.14 -13.15
C ALA A 312 0.29 2.43 -12.46
N LEU A 313 0.87 2.69 -11.29
CA LEU A 313 0.95 4.03 -10.74
C LEU A 313 2.29 4.64 -11.14
N ALA A 314 2.27 5.87 -11.65
CA ALA A 314 3.47 6.57 -12.08
C ALA A 314 3.43 8.04 -11.66
N VAL A 315 4.54 8.56 -11.21
CA VAL A 315 4.69 10.00 -10.91
C VAL A 315 5.15 10.71 -12.17
N ILE A 316 4.32 11.61 -12.70
CA ILE A 316 4.51 12.27 -14.00
C ILE A 316 4.41 13.78 -13.83
N GLN A 317 5.11 14.56 -14.66
CA GLN A 317 4.92 16.01 -14.74
C GLN A 317 3.49 16.32 -15.19
N VAL A 318 2.79 17.19 -14.45
CA VAL A 318 1.37 17.48 -14.69
C VAL A 318 1.12 17.97 -16.11
N ASN A 319 1.96 18.88 -16.61
CA ASN A 319 1.82 19.43 -17.97
C ASN A 319 1.93 18.34 -19.05
N ASP A 320 2.85 17.38 -18.87
CA ASP A 320 3.08 16.34 -19.86
C ASP A 320 2.02 15.24 -19.79
N ALA A 321 1.53 14.92 -18.61
CA ALA A 321 0.41 13.98 -18.43
C ALA A 321 -0.89 14.46 -19.12
N GLU A 322 -1.11 15.77 -19.19
CA GLU A 322 -2.32 16.38 -19.74
C GLU A 322 -2.20 16.73 -21.24
N ASN A 323 -1.00 17.01 -21.75
CA ASN A 323 -0.81 17.64 -23.06
C ASN A 323 0.14 16.89 -24.00
N SER A 324 0.76 15.79 -23.59
CA SER A 324 1.78 15.08 -24.38
C SER A 324 1.42 13.63 -24.62
N GLN A 325 1.94 13.05 -25.69
CA GLN A 325 1.89 11.61 -25.91
C GLN A 325 2.99 10.94 -25.07
N LEU A 326 2.57 10.13 -24.12
CA LEU A 326 3.48 9.47 -23.20
C LEU A 326 4.01 8.16 -23.77
N LYS A 327 5.28 7.87 -23.51
CA LYS A 327 5.98 6.64 -23.89
C LYS A 327 6.68 6.03 -22.68
N LEU A 328 6.75 4.71 -22.64
CA LEU A 328 7.43 3.95 -21.60
C LEU A 328 8.88 3.69 -21.97
N GLY A 329 9.79 3.99 -21.08
CA GLY A 329 11.23 3.71 -21.23
C GLY A 329 11.93 4.73 -22.09
N ASP A 330 11.63 4.78 -23.38
CA ASP A 330 12.21 5.69 -24.35
C ASP A 330 11.18 6.17 -25.41
N ALA A 331 11.57 7.08 -26.31
CA ALA A 331 10.69 7.66 -27.32
C ALA A 331 10.12 6.64 -28.34
N LYS A 332 10.69 5.44 -28.43
CA LYS A 332 10.21 4.33 -29.27
C LYS A 332 9.44 3.28 -28.46
N GLY A 333 9.38 3.47 -27.14
CA GLY A 333 8.68 2.57 -26.23
C GLY A 333 7.17 2.53 -26.45
N PRO A 334 6.49 1.62 -25.77
CA PRO A 334 5.03 1.51 -25.81
C PRO A 334 4.33 2.82 -25.46
N GLU A 335 3.17 3.03 -26.09
CA GLU A 335 2.29 4.15 -25.75
C GLU A 335 1.69 3.94 -24.36
N VAL A 336 1.57 5.05 -23.62
CA VAL A 336 1.02 5.07 -22.28
C VAL A 336 -0.24 5.91 -22.27
N THR A 337 -1.34 5.33 -21.75
CA THR A 337 -2.62 6.00 -21.57
C THR A 337 -2.81 6.34 -20.10
N VAL A 338 -3.21 7.57 -19.80
CA VAL A 338 -3.62 7.97 -18.45
C VAL A 338 -5.04 7.45 -18.18
N LEU A 339 -5.21 6.79 -17.03
CA LEU A 339 -6.46 6.22 -16.56
C LEU A 339 -6.99 7.00 -15.35
N ASP A 340 -8.29 6.89 -15.09
CA ASP A 340 -8.92 7.56 -13.95
C ASP A 340 -8.45 6.97 -12.61
N LEU A 341 -8.19 7.85 -11.64
CA LEU A 341 -8.02 7.51 -10.24
C LEU A 341 -9.40 7.56 -9.53
N PRO A 342 -9.60 6.78 -8.46
CA PRO A 342 -10.88 6.78 -7.73
C PRO A 342 -11.09 8.02 -6.84
N TYR A 343 -10.22 9.02 -6.90
CA TYR A 343 -10.30 10.29 -6.20
C TYR A 343 -9.90 11.44 -7.15
N SER A 344 -10.39 12.66 -6.85
CA SER A 344 -10.12 13.85 -7.64
C SER A 344 -8.89 14.60 -7.16
N PHE A 345 -8.19 15.25 -8.10
CA PHE A 345 -7.14 16.21 -7.77
C PHE A 345 -7.70 17.54 -7.21
N ASP A 346 -8.99 17.82 -7.41
CA ASP A 346 -9.66 19.03 -6.96
C ASP A 346 -10.08 18.97 -5.49
N ASP A 347 -10.04 17.79 -4.86
CA ASP A 347 -10.41 17.60 -3.45
C ASP A 347 -9.49 18.35 -2.46
N GLN A 348 -8.41 18.97 -2.94
CA GLN A 348 -7.47 19.79 -2.16
C GLN A 348 -7.96 21.20 -1.80
N VAL A 349 -9.10 21.66 -2.33
CA VAL A 349 -9.52 23.07 -2.21
C VAL A 349 -10.25 23.37 -0.90
N ASN A 350 -10.62 22.36 -0.10
CA ASN A 350 -11.52 22.52 1.05
C ASN A 350 -10.99 21.99 2.40
N THR A 351 -9.67 21.88 2.61
CA THR A 351 -9.12 21.54 3.94
C THR A 351 -8.09 22.55 4.43
#